data_5f93e745415c2993e1f7071075ce5509
#
_entry.id   5f93e745415c2993e1f7071075ce5509
#
_cell.length_a   1.000
_cell.length_b   1.000
_cell.length_c   1.000
_cell.angle_alpha   90.00
_cell.angle_beta   90.00
_cell.angle_gamma   90.00
#
_symmetry.space_group_name_H-M   'P 1'
#
loop_
_entity.id
_entity.type
_entity.pdbx_description
1 polymer ?
#
loop_
_entity_poly.entity_id
_entity_poly.type
_entity_poly.pdbx_seq_one_letter_code
_entity_poly.pdbx_strand_id
1 'polypeptide(L)'
;MLRAAEAELVAAATGATELSPVACTADDIRSQASVWRMFLDQAGSEPTEVQAMRQRFLHLSRERDGLVGVRGALLPDVAAKLQTIINACLSPKTAPAFLSIEEAMAAGRDADPRSRDQQRHDVFAGIVDTAARALDMPLQGGAAPVVAVAVTQENLESNTGCGFIGETPISMAAVRQFACTGGMQKIVFDKDGRILQLGSRERIFTAWQRKAIILRDGQCCTPGCTMPGILSEIHHVDPAAGGGPTHTDNGIVLCWFHHRMLGTSGWEFRMAGGLPEVKYPPWLDDTDTWYPTGRSATLRQAQANRKRQRHND
;
A
#
# COMPACT_ATOMS: atom_id res chain seq x y z
N MET A 1 28.41 -33.78 -22.56
CA MET A 1 27.74 -32.69 -21.85
C MET A 1 26.70 -33.20 -20.85
N LEU A 2 25.72 -34.02 -21.20
CA LEU A 2 24.71 -34.50 -20.22
C LEU A 2 25.34 -35.25 -19.02
N ARG A 3 26.29 -36.14 -19.25
CA ARG A 3 27.02 -36.83 -18.17
C ARG A 3 27.85 -35.89 -17.29
N ALA A 4 28.35 -34.80 -17.84
CA ALA A 4 29.08 -33.79 -17.06
C ALA A 4 28.13 -32.99 -16.17
N ALA A 5 26.96 -32.60 -16.66
CA ALA A 5 25.93 -31.95 -15.90
C ALA A 5 25.43 -32.83 -14.74
N GLU A 6 25.19 -34.11 -15.01
CA GLU A 6 24.79 -35.10 -14.00
C GLU A 6 25.84 -35.24 -12.90
N ALA A 7 27.11 -35.39 -13.28
CA ALA A 7 28.23 -35.51 -12.33
C ALA A 7 28.37 -34.26 -11.44
N GLU A 8 28.23 -33.08 -12.03
CA GLU A 8 28.31 -31.82 -11.28
C GLU A 8 27.13 -31.66 -10.30
N LEU A 9 25.90 -31.97 -10.71
CA LEU A 9 24.74 -31.95 -9.82
C LEU A 9 24.85 -32.95 -8.68
N VAL A 10 25.37 -34.15 -8.94
CA VAL A 10 25.63 -35.16 -7.92
C VAL A 10 26.72 -34.66 -6.96
N ALA A 11 27.80 -34.13 -7.45
CA ALA A 11 28.86 -33.54 -6.64
C ALA A 11 28.36 -32.41 -5.74
N ALA A 12 27.55 -31.53 -6.29
CA ALA A 12 26.91 -30.45 -5.51
C ALA A 12 25.96 -30.98 -4.45
N ALA A 13 25.17 -32.02 -4.74
CA ALA A 13 24.23 -32.64 -3.81
C ALA A 13 24.95 -33.41 -2.68
N THR A 14 26.16 -33.89 -2.91
CA THR A 14 26.93 -34.65 -1.91
C THR A 14 28.01 -33.83 -1.20
N GLY A 15 28.21 -32.57 -1.58
CA GLY A 15 29.31 -31.74 -1.06
C GLY A 15 30.70 -32.18 -1.55
N ALA A 16 30.76 -32.82 -2.72
CA ALA A 16 31.98 -33.29 -3.35
C ALA A 16 32.49 -32.37 -4.47
N THR A 17 32.17 -31.06 -4.40
CA THR A 17 32.68 -30.09 -5.37
C THR A 17 34.02 -29.51 -4.94
N GLU A 18 34.85 -29.10 -5.91
CA GLU A 18 36.13 -28.40 -5.62
C GLU A 18 35.90 -27.04 -4.91
N LEU A 19 34.72 -26.44 -5.08
CA LEU A 19 34.38 -25.11 -4.55
C LEU A 19 33.78 -25.16 -3.14
N SER A 20 33.18 -26.26 -2.74
CA SER A 20 32.52 -26.37 -1.43
C SER A 20 32.44 -27.82 -0.95
N PRO A 21 32.92 -28.12 0.26
CA PRO A 21 32.74 -29.43 0.88
C PRO A 21 31.36 -29.61 1.53
N VAL A 22 30.46 -28.63 1.40
CA VAL A 22 29.11 -28.64 1.98
C VAL A 22 28.10 -28.97 0.89
N ALA A 23 27.23 -29.94 1.15
CA ALA A 23 26.13 -30.29 0.25
C ALA A 23 25.18 -29.12 0.04
N CYS A 24 24.80 -28.89 -1.22
CA CYS A 24 23.80 -27.89 -1.58
C CYS A 24 22.40 -28.31 -1.14
N THR A 25 21.53 -27.35 -0.90
CA THR A 25 20.12 -27.63 -0.61
C THR A 25 19.39 -28.14 -1.86
N ALA A 26 18.25 -28.80 -1.66
CA ALA A 26 17.43 -29.28 -2.78
C ALA A 26 16.99 -28.15 -3.73
N ASP A 27 16.81 -26.93 -3.21
CA ASP A 27 16.44 -25.76 -4.02
C ASP A 27 17.62 -25.24 -4.84
N ASP A 28 18.84 -25.28 -4.29
CA ASP A 28 20.07 -24.93 -5.03
C ASP A 28 20.31 -25.94 -6.17
N ILE A 29 20.13 -27.24 -5.90
CA ILE A 29 20.26 -28.29 -6.93
C ILE A 29 19.22 -28.10 -8.03
N ARG A 30 17.98 -27.77 -7.67
CA ARG A 30 16.91 -27.45 -8.67
C ARG A 30 17.28 -26.26 -9.52
N SER A 31 17.83 -25.20 -8.93
CA SER A 31 18.30 -24.01 -9.65
C SER A 31 19.42 -24.35 -10.62
N GLN A 32 20.44 -25.10 -10.18
CA GLN A 32 21.56 -25.55 -11.01
C GLN A 32 21.07 -26.46 -12.15
N ALA A 33 20.18 -27.40 -11.87
CA ALA A 33 19.58 -28.27 -12.90
C ALA A 33 18.80 -27.48 -13.96
N SER A 34 18.13 -26.41 -13.55
CA SER A 34 17.44 -25.51 -14.48
C SER A 34 18.41 -24.79 -15.43
N VAL A 35 19.53 -24.32 -14.91
CA VAL A 35 20.61 -23.69 -15.73
C VAL A 35 21.19 -24.73 -16.71
N TRP A 36 21.51 -25.93 -16.24
CA TRP A 36 22.00 -27.00 -17.09
C TRP A 36 20.99 -27.37 -18.19
N ARG A 37 19.72 -27.47 -17.86
CA ARG A 37 18.66 -27.74 -18.83
C ARG A 37 18.60 -26.67 -19.93
N MET A 38 18.66 -25.40 -19.57
CA MET A 38 18.69 -24.30 -20.56
C MET A 38 19.94 -24.36 -21.46
N PHE A 39 21.09 -24.71 -20.87
CA PHE A 39 22.34 -24.82 -21.62
C PHE A 39 22.37 -26.03 -22.59
N LEU A 40 21.79 -27.16 -22.17
CA LEU A 40 21.75 -28.40 -22.97
C LEU A 40 20.66 -28.37 -24.05
N ASP A 41 19.57 -27.66 -23.82
CA ASP A 41 18.41 -27.59 -24.70
C ASP A 41 18.06 -26.14 -25.05
N GLN A 42 18.99 -25.47 -25.74
CA GLN A 42 18.79 -24.09 -26.18
C GLN A 42 17.61 -23.95 -27.16
N ALA A 43 17.38 -24.97 -27.99
CA ALA A 43 16.25 -25.00 -28.92
C ALA A 43 14.90 -25.29 -28.22
N GLY A 44 14.92 -25.93 -27.04
CA GLY A 44 13.73 -26.22 -26.25
C GLY A 44 13.32 -25.10 -25.30
N SER A 45 14.20 -24.13 -25.00
CA SER A 45 13.90 -23.01 -24.12
C SER A 45 12.89 -22.02 -24.75
N GLU A 46 13.07 -21.70 -26.02
CA GLU A 46 12.21 -20.76 -26.75
C GLU A 46 10.75 -21.28 -26.92
N PRO A 47 10.48 -22.55 -27.26
CA PRO A 47 9.15 -23.10 -27.20
C PRO A 47 8.51 -23.05 -25.81
N THR A 48 9.30 -23.21 -24.74
CA THR A 48 8.81 -23.12 -23.34
C THR A 48 8.34 -21.70 -23.01
N GLU A 49 9.09 -20.68 -23.42
CA GLU A 49 8.70 -19.27 -23.24
C GLU A 49 7.45 -18.93 -24.05
N VAL A 50 7.33 -19.38 -25.28
CA VAL A 50 6.11 -19.22 -26.10
C VAL A 50 4.91 -19.88 -25.44
N GLN A 51 5.08 -21.05 -24.84
CA GLN A 51 4.02 -21.73 -24.09
C GLN A 51 3.64 -20.94 -22.82
N ALA A 52 4.60 -20.45 -22.07
CA ALA A 52 4.35 -19.59 -20.91
C ALA A 52 3.60 -18.31 -21.31
N MET A 53 3.99 -17.68 -22.41
CA MET A 53 3.28 -16.53 -22.99
C MET A 53 1.82 -16.83 -23.34
N ARG A 54 1.48 -18.04 -23.74
CA ARG A 54 0.09 -18.47 -24.01
C ARG A 54 -0.68 -18.79 -22.74
N GLN A 55 -0.02 -19.28 -21.71
CA GLN A 55 -0.63 -19.72 -20.46
C GLN A 55 -0.77 -18.61 -19.41
N ARG A 56 -0.17 -17.44 -19.63
CA ARG A 56 -0.30 -16.30 -18.70
C ARG A 56 -1.76 -15.85 -18.61
N PHE A 57 -2.23 -15.58 -17.41
CA PHE A 57 -3.57 -15.04 -17.20
C PHE A 57 -3.65 -14.27 -15.88
N LEU A 58 -4.64 -13.40 -15.81
CA LEU A 58 -5.09 -12.75 -14.58
C LEU A 58 -6.61 -12.79 -14.57
N HIS A 59 -7.19 -13.34 -13.52
CA HIS A 59 -8.63 -13.48 -13.36
C HIS A 59 -9.07 -12.88 -12.02
N LEU A 60 -10.12 -12.06 -12.08
CA LEU A 60 -10.82 -11.54 -10.92
C LEU A 60 -12.15 -12.29 -10.78
N SER A 61 -12.38 -12.95 -9.66
CA SER A 61 -13.64 -13.65 -9.40
C SER A 61 -14.78 -12.66 -9.11
N ARG A 62 -16.00 -13.16 -9.03
CA ARG A 62 -17.10 -12.36 -8.46
C ARG A 62 -16.84 -12.13 -6.97
N GLU A 63 -17.34 -10.99 -6.47
CA GLU A 63 -17.30 -10.70 -5.04
C GLU A 63 -18.03 -11.79 -4.24
N ARG A 64 -17.42 -12.18 -3.13
CA ARG A 64 -17.99 -13.11 -2.15
C ARG A 64 -17.50 -12.70 -0.75
N ASP A 65 -18.38 -12.52 0.16
CA ASP A 65 -18.10 -12.16 1.57
C ASP A 65 -17.26 -10.86 1.68
N GLY A 66 -17.50 -9.88 0.80
CA GLY A 66 -16.77 -8.61 0.75
C GLY A 66 -15.40 -8.68 0.08
N LEU A 67 -15.02 -9.82 -0.49
CA LEU A 67 -13.72 -10.02 -1.14
C LEU A 67 -13.88 -10.45 -2.60
N VAL A 68 -12.98 -9.97 -3.45
CA VAL A 68 -12.82 -10.42 -4.83
C VAL A 68 -11.53 -11.24 -4.91
N GLY A 69 -11.66 -12.53 -5.23
CA GLY A 69 -10.50 -13.40 -5.39
C GLY A 69 -9.69 -13.03 -6.63
N VAL A 70 -8.36 -13.00 -6.49
CA VAL A 70 -7.42 -12.79 -7.59
C VAL A 70 -6.65 -14.08 -7.83
N ARG A 71 -6.70 -14.59 -9.07
CA ARG A 71 -5.95 -15.76 -9.51
C ARG A 71 -5.21 -15.44 -10.80
N GLY A 72 -3.95 -15.85 -10.88
CA GLY A 72 -3.18 -15.57 -12.08
C GLY A 72 -1.92 -16.42 -12.19
N ALA A 73 -1.37 -16.45 -13.41
CA ALA A 73 -0.05 -16.95 -13.74
C ALA A 73 0.72 -15.81 -14.44
N LEU A 74 1.75 -15.32 -13.78
CA LEU A 74 2.59 -14.24 -14.26
C LEU A 74 3.85 -14.78 -14.92
N LEU A 75 4.34 -14.09 -15.93
CA LEU A 75 5.68 -14.35 -16.46
C LEU A 75 6.74 -14.03 -15.42
N PRO A 76 7.90 -14.71 -15.44
CA PRO A 76 8.95 -14.54 -14.43
C PRO A 76 9.41 -13.10 -14.23
N ASP A 77 9.54 -12.32 -15.30
CA ASP A 77 9.95 -10.90 -15.25
C ASP A 77 8.90 -10.02 -14.54
N VAL A 78 7.62 -10.25 -14.80
CA VAL A 78 6.51 -9.52 -14.14
C VAL A 78 6.43 -9.90 -12.67
N ALA A 79 6.55 -11.20 -12.36
CA ALA A 79 6.56 -11.70 -11.01
C ALA A 79 7.76 -11.15 -10.21
N ALA A 80 8.95 -11.09 -10.82
CA ALA A 80 10.15 -10.54 -10.20
C ALA A 80 9.99 -9.04 -9.88
N LYS A 81 9.44 -8.25 -10.81
CA LYS A 81 9.16 -6.81 -10.58
C LYS A 81 8.20 -6.62 -9.42
N LEU A 82 7.09 -7.37 -9.41
CA LEU A 82 6.10 -7.30 -8.33
C LEU A 82 6.72 -7.68 -6.97
N GLN A 83 7.48 -8.79 -6.93
CA GLN A 83 8.15 -9.26 -5.73
C GLN A 83 9.20 -8.23 -5.23
N THR A 84 9.95 -7.60 -6.14
CA THR A 84 10.92 -6.55 -5.79
C THR A 84 10.24 -5.35 -5.14
N ILE A 85 9.10 -4.89 -5.68
CA ILE A 85 8.34 -3.79 -5.10
C ILE A 85 7.81 -4.18 -3.71
N ILE A 86 7.21 -5.37 -3.58
CA ILE A 86 6.70 -5.88 -2.30
C ILE A 86 7.83 -5.95 -1.27
N ASN A 87 8.97 -6.53 -1.63
CA ASN A 87 10.12 -6.65 -0.74
C ASN A 87 10.69 -5.29 -0.34
N ALA A 88 10.80 -4.34 -1.27
CA ALA A 88 11.25 -2.98 -0.98
C ALA A 88 10.34 -2.25 0.03
N CYS A 89 9.03 -2.50 -0.05
CA CYS A 89 8.06 -1.90 0.88
C CYS A 89 8.02 -2.59 2.25
N LEU A 90 8.22 -3.92 2.28
CA LEU A 90 8.09 -4.75 3.49
C LEU A 90 9.42 -5.13 4.12
N SER A 91 10.56 -4.75 3.50
CA SER A 91 11.88 -5.01 4.09
C SER A 91 11.98 -4.32 5.44
N PRO A 92 12.41 -5.01 6.50
CA PRO A 92 12.71 -4.35 7.77
C PRO A 92 13.80 -3.32 7.48
N LYS A 93 13.47 -2.04 7.57
CA LYS A 93 14.48 -0.98 7.58
C LYS A 93 15.29 -1.24 8.83
N THR A 94 16.48 -1.79 8.66
CA THR A 94 17.47 -2.17 9.66
C THR A 94 17.23 -1.55 11.05
N ALA A 95 16.48 -2.28 11.88
CA ALA A 95 16.64 -2.12 13.31
C ALA A 95 18.06 -2.63 13.64
N PRO A 96 18.84 -1.96 14.51
CA PRO A 96 20.14 -2.47 14.91
C PRO A 96 19.97 -3.90 15.41
N ALA A 97 20.87 -4.78 14.98
CA ALA A 97 20.79 -6.23 15.23
C ALA A 97 20.84 -6.64 16.72
N PHE A 98 20.98 -5.69 17.62
CA PHE A 98 21.10 -5.89 19.06
C PHE A 98 20.22 -4.85 19.79
N LEU A 99 18.93 -5.14 19.90
CA LEU A 99 18.04 -4.41 20.79
C LEU A 99 18.17 -5.04 22.19
N SER A 100 18.21 -4.22 23.24
CA SER A 100 17.99 -4.69 24.62
C SER A 100 16.57 -5.26 24.75
N ILE A 101 16.34 -6.09 25.77
CA ILE A 101 15.00 -6.68 26.02
C ILE A 101 13.95 -5.59 26.17
N GLU A 102 14.30 -4.46 26.78
CA GLU A 102 13.41 -3.31 26.98
C GLU A 102 13.10 -2.60 25.65
N GLU A 103 14.09 -2.40 24.78
CA GLU A 103 13.92 -1.84 23.44
C GLU A 103 13.11 -2.78 22.53
N ALA A 104 13.32 -4.10 22.63
CA ALA A 104 12.53 -5.09 21.91
C ALA A 104 11.07 -5.11 22.39
N MET A 105 10.82 -4.96 23.69
CA MET A 105 9.47 -4.83 24.23
C MET A 105 8.81 -3.50 23.86
N ALA A 106 9.56 -2.41 23.79
CA ALA A 106 9.05 -1.13 23.31
C ALA A 106 8.73 -1.18 21.80
N ALA A 107 9.61 -1.78 21.00
CA ALA A 107 9.37 -2.00 19.57
C ALA A 107 8.19 -2.97 19.31
N GLY A 108 7.97 -3.94 20.18
CA GLY A 108 6.83 -4.87 20.12
C GLY A 108 5.47 -4.20 20.36
N ARG A 109 5.41 -3.11 21.10
CA ARG A 109 4.17 -2.34 21.31
C ARG A 109 3.73 -1.56 20.07
N ASP A 110 4.68 -1.18 19.22
CA ASP A 110 4.43 -0.50 17.94
C ASP A 110 4.39 -1.49 16.75
N ALA A 111 4.37 -2.80 17.00
CA ALA A 111 4.36 -3.80 15.95
C ALA A 111 3.04 -3.71 15.13
N ASP A 112 3.19 -3.71 13.81
CA ASP A 112 2.06 -3.74 12.90
C ASP A 112 1.22 -5.01 13.13
N PRO A 113 -0.06 -4.92 13.51
CA PRO A 113 -0.89 -6.08 13.84
C PRO A 113 -1.26 -6.93 12.61
N ARG A 114 -0.98 -6.45 11.40
CA ARG A 114 -1.31 -7.14 10.15
C ARG A 114 -0.39 -8.33 9.91
N SER A 115 -0.95 -9.43 9.42
CA SER A 115 -0.17 -10.55 8.89
C SER A 115 0.67 -10.10 7.67
N ARG A 116 1.70 -10.87 7.33
CA ARG A 116 2.52 -10.61 6.12
C ARG A 116 1.68 -10.62 4.84
N ASP A 117 0.68 -11.46 4.74
CA ASP A 117 -0.19 -11.53 3.56
C ASP A 117 -1.12 -10.31 3.48
N GLN A 118 -1.62 -9.82 4.61
CA GLN A 118 -2.34 -8.55 4.67
C GLN A 118 -1.45 -7.37 4.26
N GLN A 119 -0.20 -7.33 4.73
CA GLN A 119 0.76 -6.30 4.34
C GLN A 119 1.06 -6.35 2.82
N ARG A 120 1.19 -7.56 2.23
CA ARG A 120 1.37 -7.74 0.77
C ARG A 120 0.16 -7.23 -0.01
N HIS A 121 -1.06 -7.54 0.46
CA HIS A 121 -2.28 -7.00 -0.13
C HIS A 121 -2.26 -5.47 -0.14
N ASP A 122 -1.88 -4.83 0.96
CA ASP A 122 -1.91 -3.37 1.09
C ASP A 122 -0.82 -2.69 0.22
N VAL A 123 0.33 -3.35 0.04
CA VAL A 123 1.32 -2.92 -0.97
C VAL A 123 0.74 -3.01 -2.37
N PHE A 124 0.08 -4.13 -2.69
CA PHE A 124 -0.57 -4.31 -3.99
C PHE A 124 -1.66 -3.25 -4.24
N ALA A 125 -2.49 -2.95 -3.24
CA ALA A 125 -3.47 -1.85 -3.31
C ALA A 125 -2.80 -0.50 -3.61
N GLY A 126 -1.67 -0.20 -2.96
CA GLY A 126 -0.88 1.01 -3.24
C GLY A 126 -0.29 1.06 -4.65
N ILE A 127 0.14 -0.09 -5.19
CA ILE A 127 0.62 -0.20 -6.59
C ILE A 127 -0.52 0.11 -7.56
N VAL A 128 -1.68 -0.51 -7.37
CA VAL A 128 -2.86 -0.30 -8.23
C VAL A 128 -3.31 1.16 -8.19
N ASP A 129 -3.36 1.76 -7.01
CA ASP A 129 -3.74 3.16 -6.84
C ASP A 129 -2.71 4.12 -7.46
N THR A 130 -1.42 3.79 -7.38
CA THR A 130 -0.35 4.57 -8.04
C THR A 130 -0.47 4.47 -9.57
N ALA A 131 -0.70 3.28 -10.10
CA ALA A 131 -0.92 3.07 -11.53
C ALA A 131 -2.17 3.82 -12.03
N ALA A 132 -3.27 3.79 -11.27
CA ALA A 132 -4.50 4.49 -11.63
C ALA A 132 -4.34 6.03 -11.71
N ARG A 133 -3.32 6.58 -11.04
CA ARG A 133 -3.00 8.02 -11.08
C ARG A 133 -1.89 8.39 -12.07
N ALA A 134 -1.31 7.44 -12.77
CA ALA A 134 -0.26 7.70 -13.73
C ALA A 134 -0.82 8.51 -14.92
N LEU A 135 -0.07 9.53 -15.37
CA LEU A 135 -0.50 10.45 -16.42
C LEU A 135 -0.60 9.80 -17.81
N ASP A 136 0.11 8.71 -18.01
CA ASP A 136 0.20 7.92 -19.24
C ASP A 136 -0.78 6.73 -19.27
N MET A 137 -1.64 6.61 -18.25
CA MET A 137 -2.70 5.59 -18.28
C MET A 137 -3.69 5.85 -19.42
N PRO A 138 -4.11 4.81 -20.13
CA PRO A 138 -5.12 4.94 -21.19
C PRO A 138 -6.39 5.60 -20.68
N LEU A 139 -6.87 6.60 -21.42
CA LEU A 139 -8.13 7.27 -21.09
C LEU A 139 -9.33 6.38 -21.43
N GLN A 140 -10.28 6.30 -20.52
CA GLN A 140 -11.57 5.66 -20.74
C GLN A 140 -12.64 6.74 -20.91
N GLY A 141 -13.23 6.83 -22.12
CA GLY A 141 -14.22 7.87 -22.42
C GLY A 141 -13.67 9.30 -22.34
N GLY A 142 -12.37 9.51 -22.60
CA GLY A 142 -11.70 10.82 -22.54
C GLY A 142 -11.26 11.26 -21.14
N ALA A 143 -11.38 10.39 -20.13
CA ALA A 143 -10.92 10.66 -18.77
C ALA A 143 -10.07 9.49 -18.24
N ALA A 144 -9.24 9.76 -17.24
CA ALA A 144 -8.53 8.69 -16.52
C ALA A 144 -9.53 7.68 -15.93
N PRO A 145 -9.18 6.36 -15.85
CA PRO A 145 -10.04 5.37 -15.26
C PRO A 145 -10.43 5.75 -13.83
N VAL A 146 -11.72 5.76 -13.54
CA VAL A 146 -12.27 6.16 -12.25
C VAL A 146 -13.24 5.10 -11.76
N VAL A 147 -13.12 4.72 -10.49
CA VAL A 147 -14.14 3.92 -9.81
C VAL A 147 -15.24 4.85 -9.33
N ALA A 148 -16.45 4.68 -9.88
CA ALA A 148 -17.61 5.44 -9.45
C ALA A 148 -18.22 4.78 -8.20
N VAL A 149 -18.42 5.57 -7.15
CA VAL A 149 -19.11 5.15 -5.93
C VAL A 149 -20.41 5.94 -5.82
N ALA A 150 -21.54 5.24 -5.79
CA ALA A 150 -22.84 5.84 -5.55
C ALA A 150 -23.17 5.79 -4.06
N VAL A 151 -23.68 6.91 -3.52
CA VAL A 151 -24.16 7.01 -2.15
C VAL A 151 -25.26 8.06 -2.09
N THR A 152 -26.27 7.89 -1.23
CA THR A 152 -27.28 8.92 -1.02
C THR A 152 -26.73 10.05 -0.16
N GLN A 153 -27.25 11.26 -0.36
CA GLN A 153 -26.85 12.42 0.45
C GLN A 153 -27.15 12.17 1.94
N GLU A 154 -28.30 11.56 2.25
CA GLU A 154 -28.69 11.21 3.61
C GLU A 154 -27.69 10.26 4.29
N ASN A 155 -27.28 9.18 3.61
CA ASN A 155 -26.28 8.25 4.13
C ASN A 155 -24.92 8.92 4.34
N LEU A 156 -24.54 9.83 3.44
CA LEU A 156 -23.27 10.54 3.54
C LEU A 156 -23.26 11.51 4.75
N GLU A 157 -24.36 12.24 4.96
CA GLU A 157 -24.51 13.22 6.05
C GLU A 157 -24.68 12.53 7.42
N SER A 158 -25.51 11.50 7.50
CA SER A 158 -25.75 10.73 8.74
C SER A 158 -24.63 9.76 9.07
N ASN A 159 -23.73 9.48 8.12
CA ASN A 159 -22.68 8.46 8.21
C ASN A 159 -23.23 7.05 8.50
N THR A 160 -24.41 6.74 8.00
CA THR A 160 -25.11 5.45 8.18
C THR A 160 -25.40 4.79 6.83
N GLY A 161 -25.77 3.52 6.83
CA GLY A 161 -26.10 2.79 5.61
C GLY A 161 -24.88 2.32 4.83
N CYS A 162 -24.94 2.40 3.49
CA CYS A 162 -23.90 1.92 2.58
C CYS A 162 -23.82 2.77 1.31
N GLY A 163 -22.70 2.67 0.60
CA GLY A 163 -22.54 3.08 -0.80
C GLY A 163 -22.44 1.86 -1.70
N PHE A 164 -22.32 2.09 -3.01
CA PHE A 164 -22.24 1.05 -4.02
C PHE A 164 -21.12 1.31 -5.03
N ILE A 165 -20.35 0.27 -5.35
CA ILE A 165 -19.50 0.22 -6.54
C ILE A 165 -20.20 -0.71 -7.54
N GLY A 166 -20.79 -0.14 -8.61
CA GLY A 166 -21.73 -0.88 -9.43
C GLY A 166 -22.89 -1.42 -8.60
N GLU A 167 -23.02 -2.73 -8.49
CA GLU A 167 -24.06 -3.38 -7.66
C GLU A 167 -23.54 -3.86 -6.29
N THR A 168 -22.24 -3.74 -6.03
CA THR A 168 -21.63 -4.23 -4.79
C THR A 168 -21.75 -3.19 -3.67
N PRO A 169 -22.39 -3.51 -2.54
CA PRO A 169 -22.48 -2.60 -1.40
C PRO A 169 -21.12 -2.47 -0.70
N ILE A 170 -20.78 -1.25 -0.29
CA ILE A 170 -19.56 -0.94 0.45
C ILE A 170 -19.90 -0.15 1.73
N SER A 171 -19.05 -0.27 2.74
CA SER A 171 -19.22 0.44 4.01
C SER A 171 -19.06 1.95 3.85
N MET A 172 -19.67 2.73 4.76
CA MET A 172 -19.48 4.18 4.79
C MET A 172 -18.02 4.60 5.04
N ALA A 173 -17.22 3.76 5.71
CA ALA A 173 -15.78 3.97 5.85
C ALA A 173 -15.09 3.96 4.47
N ALA A 174 -15.42 2.99 3.62
CA ALA A 174 -14.92 2.94 2.25
C ALA A 174 -15.40 4.12 1.40
N VAL A 175 -16.68 4.49 1.49
CA VAL A 175 -17.23 5.67 0.80
C VAL A 175 -16.44 6.94 1.15
N ARG A 176 -16.17 7.18 2.44
CA ARG A 176 -15.37 8.33 2.88
C ARG A 176 -13.93 8.29 2.36
N GLN A 177 -13.30 7.14 2.36
CA GLN A 177 -11.96 6.97 1.79
C GLN A 177 -11.96 7.36 0.31
N PHE A 178 -12.90 6.84 -0.49
CA PHE A 178 -13.04 7.22 -1.90
C PHE A 178 -13.30 8.71 -2.08
N ALA A 179 -14.17 9.30 -1.27
CA ALA A 179 -14.44 10.74 -1.32
C ALA A 179 -13.19 11.57 -1.00
N CYS A 180 -12.37 11.13 -0.06
CA CYS A 180 -11.14 11.80 0.35
C CYS A 180 -10.04 11.72 -0.73
N THR A 181 -9.86 10.55 -1.34
CA THR A 181 -8.76 10.29 -2.30
C THR A 181 -9.10 10.61 -3.73
N GLY A 182 -10.35 10.32 -4.15
CA GLY A 182 -10.85 10.48 -5.52
C GLY A 182 -11.64 11.76 -5.77
N GLY A 183 -11.94 12.53 -4.72
CA GLY A 183 -12.85 13.66 -4.75
C GLY A 183 -14.31 13.24 -4.90
N MET A 184 -15.20 14.21 -4.83
CA MET A 184 -16.64 14.01 -4.98
C MET A 184 -17.18 14.77 -6.18
N GLN A 185 -18.07 14.12 -6.94
CA GLN A 185 -18.87 14.75 -7.95
C GLN A 185 -20.34 14.55 -7.60
N LYS A 186 -21.06 15.64 -7.36
CA LYS A 186 -22.49 15.59 -7.07
C LYS A 186 -23.26 15.36 -8.36
N ILE A 187 -24.05 14.29 -8.42
CA ILE A 187 -25.01 14.04 -9.49
C ILE A 187 -26.39 13.95 -8.84
N VAL A 188 -27.30 14.82 -9.26
CA VAL A 188 -28.67 14.86 -8.75
C VAL A 188 -29.60 14.19 -9.75
N PHE A 189 -30.36 13.23 -9.27
CA PHE A 189 -31.39 12.53 -10.06
C PHE A 189 -32.77 12.97 -9.58
N ASP A 190 -33.74 12.97 -10.49
CA ASP A 190 -35.15 13.04 -10.11
C ASP A 190 -35.66 11.68 -9.64
N LYS A 191 -36.93 11.65 -9.23
CA LYS A 191 -37.62 10.44 -8.77
C LYS A 191 -37.69 9.30 -9.81
N ASP A 192 -37.55 9.64 -11.09
CA ASP A 192 -37.64 8.72 -12.22
C ASP A 192 -36.25 8.31 -12.75
N GLY A 193 -35.16 8.76 -12.08
CA GLY A 193 -33.77 8.42 -12.41
C GLY A 193 -33.13 9.31 -13.49
N ARG A 194 -33.79 10.41 -13.89
CA ARG A 194 -33.21 11.37 -14.84
C ARG A 194 -32.21 12.27 -14.14
N ILE A 195 -31.06 12.50 -14.78
CA ILE A 195 -30.04 13.43 -14.26
C ILE A 195 -30.55 14.88 -14.40
N LEU A 196 -30.72 15.53 -13.25
CA LEU A 196 -31.11 16.96 -13.18
C LEU A 196 -29.92 17.89 -13.09
N GLN A 197 -28.84 17.48 -12.44
CA GLN A 197 -27.66 18.29 -12.22
C GLN A 197 -26.39 17.45 -12.18
N LEU A 198 -25.34 17.95 -12.82
CA LEU A 198 -23.99 17.45 -12.78
C LEU A 198 -23.08 18.51 -12.16
N GLY A 199 -22.62 18.29 -10.92
CA GLY A 199 -21.69 19.18 -10.24
C GLY A 199 -20.25 19.03 -10.70
N SER A 200 -19.41 20.02 -10.41
CA SER A 200 -17.97 19.94 -10.63
C SER A 200 -17.30 18.96 -9.65
N ARG A 201 -16.14 18.41 -10.03
CA ARG A 201 -15.28 17.66 -9.11
C ARG A 201 -14.78 18.60 -8.03
N GLU A 202 -15.10 18.31 -6.77
CA GLU A 202 -14.63 19.10 -5.64
C GLU A 202 -13.59 18.31 -4.84
N ARG A 203 -12.50 19.00 -4.45
CA ARG A 203 -11.64 18.71 -3.30
C ARG A 203 -10.72 17.49 -3.42
N ILE A 204 -9.82 17.50 -4.41
CA ILE A 204 -8.70 16.56 -4.50
C ILE A 204 -7.40 17.32 -4.25
N PHE A 205 -6.51 16.78 -3.42
CA PHE A 205 -5.14 17.30 -3.33
C PHE A 205 -4.45 17.23 -4.68
N THR A 206 -3.96 18.38 -5.15
CA THR A 206 -3.20 18.46 -6.40
C THR A 206 -1.91 17.60 -6.30
N ALA A 207 -1.35 17.24 -7.45
CA ALA A 207 -0.09 16.48 -7.49
C ALA A 207 1.05 17.17 -6.71
N TRP A 208 1.09 18.51 -6.71
CA TRP A 208 2.08 19.29 -5.99
C TRP A 208 1.85 19.26 -4.46
N GLN A 209 0.60 19.43 -4.01
CA GLN A 209 0.25 19.30 -2.60
C GLN A 209 0.55 17.89 -2.10
N ARG A 210 0.20 16.85 -2.88
CA ARG A 210 0.53 15.47 -2.54
C ARG A 210 2.04 15.25 -2.39
N LYS A 211 2.86 15.76 -3.34
CA LYS A 211 4.34 15.66 -3.24
C LYS A 211 4.87 16.36 -2.00
N ALA A 212 4.37 17.55 -1.68
CA ALA A 212 4.79 18.31 -0.50
C ALA A 212 4.44 17.58 0.81
N ILE A 213 3.23 17.02 0.92
CA ILE A 213 2.78 16.25 2.08
C ILE A 213 3.62 14.96 2.24
N ILE A 214 3.86 14.23 1.13
CA ILE A 214 4.72 13.04 1.15
C ILE A 214 6.15 13.40 1.59
N LEU A 215 6.70 14.51 1.11
CA LEU A 215 8.04 14.97 1.52
C LEU A 215 8.09 15.31 3.02
N ARG A 216 7.02 15.92 3.55
CA ARG A 216 6.90 16.24 4.98
C ARG A 216 6.79 14.97 5.84
N ASP A 217 5.89 14.05 5.48
CA ASP A 217 5.52 12.90 6.33
C ASP A 217 6.40 11.66 6.08
N GLY A 218 6.85 11.44 4.84
CA GLY A 218 7.74 10.35 4.42
C GLY A 218 7.03 9.02 4.20
N GLN A 219 6.14 8.62 5.10
CA GLN A 219 5.40 7.36 5.11
C GLN A 219 4.07 7.51 5.84
N CYS A 220 3.28 6.44 5.91
CA CYS A 220 2.04 6.42 6.69
C CYS A 220 2.26 6.98 8.11
N CYS A 221 1.40 7.93 8.52
CA CYS A 221 1.50 8.62 9.80
C CYS A 221 1.09 7.77 11.00
N THR A 222 0.46 6.60 10.78
CA THR A 222 0.15 5.68 11.88
C THR A 222 1.45 5.09 12.45
N PRO A 223 1.68 5.20 13.76
CA PRO A 223 2.85 4.60 14.42
C PRO A 223 2.98 3.10 14.11
N GLY A 224 4.22 2.62 13.95
CA GLY A 224 4.49 1.24 13.58
C GLY A 224 4.34 0.91 12.09
N CYS A 225 3.58 1.68 11.31
CA CYS A 225 3.41 1.46 9.88
C CYS A 225 4.62 1.97 9.08
N THR A 226 5.13 1.13 8.17
CA THR A 226 6.29 1.45 7.32
C THR A 226 5.93 1.71 5.85
N MET A 227 4.63 1.73 5.52
CA MET A 227 4.17 1.93 4.14
C MET A 227 4.66 3.28 3.59
N PRO A 228 5.42 3.30 2.48
CA PRO A 228 5.94 4.52 1.89
C PRO A 228 4.83 5.48 1.44
N GLY A 229 5.08 6.79 1.59
CA GLY A 229 4.11 7.81 1.20
C GLY A 229 3.73 7.78 -0.28
N ILE A 230 4.62 7.32 -1.16
CA ILE A 230 4.34 7.20 -2.59
C ILE A 230 3.25 6.14 -2.89
N LEU A 231 3.16 5.08 -2.09
CA LEU A 231 2.14 4.03 -2.17
C LEU A 231 0.97 4.26 -1.21
N SER A 232 0.84 5.47 -0.68
CA SER A 232 -0.16 5.84 0.31
C SER A 232 -1.08 6.93 -0.22
N GLU A 233 -2.16 7.19 0.48
CA GLU A 233 -3.16 8.21 0.17
C GLU A 233 -2.94 9.45 1.03
N ILE A 234 -3.54 10.59 0.62
CA ILE A 234 -3.57 11.79 1.47
C ILE A 234 -4.97 11.88 2.08
N HIS A 235 -5.01 11.86 3.40
CA HIS A 235 -6.22 12.00 4.20
C HIS A 235 -6.42 13.46 4.61
N HIS A 236 -7.68 13.96 4.50
CA HIS A 236 -8.07 15.25 5.08
C HIS A 236 -8.31 15.07 6.58
N VAL A 237 -7.51 15.73 7.41
CA VAL A 237 -7.65 15.67 8.88
C VAL A 237 -9.00 16.26 9.30
N ASP A 238 -9.31 17.46 8.82
CA ASP A 238 -10.66 18.00 8.87
C ASP A 238 -11.39 17.56 7.59
N PRO A 239 -12.46 16.74 7.72
CA PRO A 239 -13.11 16.15 6.57
C PRO A 239 -13.57 17.20 5.55
N ALA A 240 -13.25 16.98 4.29
CA ALA A 240 -13.70 17.83 3.19
C ALA A 240 -15.23 17.92 3.10
N ALA A 241 -15.96 16.87 3.48
CA ALA A 241 -17.42 16.87 3.57
C ALA A 241 -17.95 17.85 4.62
N GLY A 242 -17.21 18.12 5.69
CA GLY A 242 -17.53 19.09 6.73
C GLY A 242 -17.01 20.51 6.47
N GLY A 243 -16.45 20.77 5.29
CA GLY A 243 -15.93 22.11 4.96
C GLY A 243 -14.40 22.26 5.16
N GLY A 244 -13.70 21.19 5.55
CA GLY A 244 -12.25 21.19 5.71
C GLY A 244 -11.53 21.56 4.41
N PRO A 245 -10.47 22.41 4.48
CA PRO A 245 -9.78 22.92 3.30
C PRO A 245 -8.91 21.82 2.65
N THR A 246 -8.81 21.82 1.31
CA THR A 246 -7.81 21.03 0.59
C THR A 246 -6.49 21.81 0.56
N HIS A 247 -5.80 21.79 1.68
CA HIS A 247 -4.53 22.48 1.91
C HIS A 247 -3.51 21.55 2.54
N THR A 248 -2.21 21.80 2.32
CA THR A 248 -1.14 20.97 2.89
C THR A 248 -1.21 20.84 4.41
N ASP A 249 -1.72 21.89 5.09
CA ASP A 249 -1.89 21.90 6.55
C ASP A 249 -3.14 21.16 7.02
N ASN A 250 -3.90 20.56 6.10
CA ASN A 250 -5.04 19.70 6.40
C ASN A 250 -4.89 18.30 5.79
N GLY A 251 -3.71 17.94 5.28
CA GLY A 251 -3.46 16.65 4.67
C GLY A 251 -2.37 15.87 5.39
N ILE A 252 -2.57 14.58 5.61
CA ILE A 252 -1.57 13.63 6.13
C ILE A 252 -1.48 12.39 5.27
N VAL A 253 -0.32 11.72 5.31
CA VAL A 253 -0.12 10.44 4.62
C VAL A 253 -0.69 9.29 5.44
N LEU A 254 -1.65 8.56 4.87
CA LEU A 254 -2.13 7.30 5.41
C LEU A 254 -2.07 6.22 4.33
N CYS A 255 -1.61 5.01 4.67
CA CYS A 255 -1.72 3.89 3.75
C CYS A 255 -3.18 3.48 3.58
N TRP A 256 -3.47 2.75 2.50
CA TRP A 256 -4.82 2.28 2.19
C TRP A 256 -5.53 1.63 3.40
N PHE A 257 -4.83 0.77 4.14
CA PHE A 257 -5.38 0.09 5.31
C PHE A 257 -5.74 1.07 6.44
N HIS A 258 -4.78 1.90 6.88
CA HIS A 258 -5.01 2.82 8.00
C HIS A 258 -6.02 3.92 7.66
N HIS A 259 -6.07 4.37 6.41
CA HIS A 259 -7.10 5.31 5.96
C HIS A 259 -8.51 4.69 6.05
N ARG A 260 -8.66 3.44 5.59
CA ARG A 260 -9.93 2.73 5.61
C ARG A 260 -10.41 2.42 7.04
N MET A 261 -9.47 2.08 7.93
CA MET A 261 -9.77 1.71 9.31
C MET A 261 -9.89 2.91 10.27
N LEU A 262 -9.62 4.13 9.80
CA LEU A 262 -9.53 5.31 10.68
C LEU A 262 -10.76 5.49 11.58
N GLY A 263 -11.96 5.29 11.07
CA GLY A 263 -13.21 5.43 11.83
C GLY A 263 -13.48 4.33 12.87
N THR A 264 -12.73 3.24 12.87
CA THR A 264 -12.95 2.07 13.76
C THR A 264 -11.71 1.70 14.56
N SER A 265 -10.55 2.20 14.20
CA SER A 265 -9.27 1.84 14.80
C SER A 265 -8.91 2.64 16.06
N GLY A 266 -9.69 3.66 16.40
CA GLY A 266 -9.41 4.54 17.54
C GLY A 266 -8.20 5.47 17.38
N TRP A 267 -7.50 5.42 16.23
CA TRP A 267 -6.48 6.40 15.90
C TRP A 267 -7.12 7.73 15.57
N GLU A 268 -6.62 8.80 16.18
CA GLU A 268 -7.02 10.16 15.85
C GLU A 268 -5.82 10.95 15.36
N PHE A 269 -6.03 11.84 14.40
CA PHE A 269 -4.99 12.70 13.84
C PHE A 269 -5.41 14.15 13.92
N ARG A 270 -4.45 15.04 14.16
CA ARG A 270 -4.63 16.49 14.04
C ARG A 270 -3.41 17.17 13.43
N MET A 271 -3.60 18.39 13.01
CA MET A 271 -2.51 19.26 12.58
C MET A 271 -2.20 20.27 13.67
N ALA A 272 -0.95 20.33 14.10
CA ALA A 272 -0.46 21.28 15.11
C ALA A 272 0.68 22.12 14.53
N GLY A 273 0.37 23.37 14.15
CA GLY A 273 1.33 24.27 13.52
C GLY A 273 1.91 23.75 12.22
N GLY A 274 1.05 23.13 11.36
CA GLY A 274 1.43 22.57 10.07
C GLY A 274 2.14 21.20 10.12
N LEU A 275 2.25 20.60 11.32
CA LEU A 275 2.85 19.29 11.51
C LEU A 275 1.80 18.29 12.02
N PRO A 276 1.87 17.01 11.55
CA PRO A 276 0.91 15.99 11.96
C PRO A 276 1.20 15.50 13.38
N GLU A 277 0.14 15.33 14.15
CA GLU A 277 0.15 14.68 15.45
C GLU A 277 -0.89 13.56 15.47
N VAL A 278 -0.62 12.53 16.25
CA VAL A 278 -1.46 11.36 16.45
C VAL A 278 -1.80 11.18 17.92
N LYS A 279 -3.04 10.79 18.20
CA LYS A 279 -3.47 10.25 19.48
C LYS A 279 -3.68 8.76 19.35
N TYR A 280 -3.15 8.02 20.30
CA TYR A 280 -3.22 6.58 20.33
C TYR A 280 -4.62 6.12 20.75
N PRO A 281 -5.05 4.95 20.28
CA PRO A 281 -6.26 4.32 20.80
C PRO A 281 -6.17 4.09 22.31
N PRO A 282 -7.29 4.21 23.08
CA PRO A 282 -7.27 4.10 24.55
C PRO A 282 -6.70 2.81 25.12
N TRP A 283 -6.69 1.72 24.34
CA TRP A 283 -6.09 0.45 24.77
C TRP A 283 -4.56 0.40 24.60
N LEU A 284 -3.96 1.37 23.91
CA LEU A 284 -2.50 1.54 23.79
C LEU A 284 -1.98 2.64 24.70
N ASP A 285 -2.71 3.74 24.79
CA ASP A 285 -2.37 4.88 25.65
C ASP A 285 -3.68 5.58 26.08
N ASP A 286 -3.95 5.59 27.37
CA ASP A 286 -5.15 6.19 27.97
C ASP A 286 -4.91 7.64 28.45
N THR A 287 -3.73 8.20 28.19
CA THR A 287 -3.32 9.53 28.68
C THR A 287 -3.95 10.70 27.94
N ASP A 288 -4.74 10.45 26.89
CA ASP A 288 -5.32 11.47 25.98
C ASP A 288 -4.26 12.45 25.39
N THR A 289 -3.04 11.95 25.22
CA THR A 289 -1.88 12.78 24.80
C THR A 289 -1.71 12.73 23.28
N TRP A 290 -1.34 13.87 22.70
CA TRP A 290 -1.00 14.01 21.29
C TRP A 290 0.51 13.90 21.09
N TYR A 291 0.91 13.02 20.18
CA TYR A 291 2.31 12.75 19.86
C TYR A 291 2.64 13.19 18.44
N PRO A 292 3.80 13.81 18.20
CA PRO A 292 4.27 14.07 16.85
C PRO A 292 4.38 12.77 16.04
N THR A 293 3.90 12.77 14.79
CA THR A 293 3.99 11.62 13.90
C THR A 293 4.64 11.99 12.57
N GLY A 294 4.83 10.99 11.68
CA GLY A 294 5.61 11.11 10.45
C GLY A 294 7.09 10.82 10.69
N ARG A 295 7.78 10.38 9.63
CA ARG A 295 9.16 9.88 9.73
C ARG A 295 10.11 10.43 8.66
N SER A 296 9.75 11.52 7.98
CA SER A 296 10.68 12.15 7.04
C SER A 296 11.88 12.78 7.76
N ALA A 297 12.99 12.94 7.05
CA ALA A 297 14.15 13.62 7.59
C ALA A 297 13.83 15.08 7.98
N THR A 298 13.01 15.75 7.17
CA THR A 298 12.56 17.14 7.40
C THR A 298 11.75 17.24 8.69
N LEU A 299 10.83 16.32 8.93
CA LEU A 299 10.01 16.30 10.13
C LEU A 299 10.85 16.02 11.38
N ARG A 300 11.78 15.05 11.31
CA ARG A 300 12.72 14.76 12.40
C ARG A 300 13.57 15.97 12.77
N GLN A 301 14.05 16.70 11.78
CA GLN A 301 14.81 17.94 12.01
C GLN A 301 13.95 19.03 12.67
N ALA A 302 12.71 19.21 12.21
CA ALA A 302 11.78 20.16 12.83
C ALA A 302 11.46 19.81 14.28
N GLN A 303 11.25 18.53 14.58
CA GLN A 303 11.03 18.04 15.94
C GLN A 303 12.26 18.24 16.85
N ALA A 304 13.46 17.98 16.32
CA ALA A 304 14.71 18.22 17.05
C ALA A 304 14.92 19.71 17.37
N ASN A 305 14.62 20.60 16.44
CA ASN A 305 14.70 22.04 16.64
C ASN A 305 13.72 22.53 17.72
N ARG A 306 12.47 22.03 17.71
CA ARG A 306 11.49 22.35 18.77
C ARG A 306 11.93 21.89 20.16
N LYS A 307 12.56 20.72 20.29
CA LYS A 307 13.11 20.24 21.56
C LYS A 307 14.24 21.13 22.05
N ARG A 308 15.13 21.62 21.18
CA ARG A 308 16.21 22.53 21.53
C ARG A 308 15.68 23.88 22.02
N GLN A 309 14.66 24.44 21.39
CA GLN A 309 14.04 25.69 21.81
C GLN A 309 13.42 25.59 23.21
N ARG A 310 12.70 24.51 23.51
CA ARG A 310 12.09 24.27 24.84
C ARG A 310 13.10 24.03 25.96
N HIS A 311 14.36 23.73 25.66
CA HIS A 311 15.43 23.58 26.67
C HIS A 311 16.19 24.88 26.92
N ASN A 312 16.01 25.87 26.04
CA ASN A 312 16.69 27.18 26.15
C ASN A 312 15.76 28.28 26.71
N ASP A 313 14.47 27.96 26.85
CA ASP A 313 13.45 28.76 27.57
C ASP A 313 13.27 28.21 29.01
#